data_23fbc4787503447fd59a10f719835c07
#
_entry.id   23fbc4787503447fd59a10f719835c07
#
_cell.length_a   1.000
_cell.length_b   1.000
_cell.length_c   1.000
_cell.angle_alpha   90.00
_cell.angle_beta   90.00
_cell.angle_gamma   90.00
#
_symmetry.space_group_name_H-M   'P 1'
#
loop_
_entity.id
_entity.type
_entity.pdbx_description
1 polymer ?
#
loop_
_entity_poly.entity_id
_entity_poly.type
_entity_poly.pdbx_seq_one_letter_code
_entity_poly.pdbx_strand_id
1 'polypeptide(L)'
;MSTVYLLSIPGVLAPKTLEAARSVHNSTAGAPANVAAARAMGDLSHMVYVPMEHEGHHGDNFLILDRWNNLEGLNQFFANKQVQEQAGQIFTKRDPVVWMPAEGFTSYHGPAPFGQNDRIIGVVRAPISSVEIARAAHNAIVAKSMNKARMRGNMSHEAYLRLAPPGSPEALEFFAVDVWHNGAGMAEQYEDPEFLEGFGQMFAGEPSATVWVHPAGDWVEW
;
A
#
# COMPACT_ATOMS: atom_id res chain seq x y z
N MET A 1 -11.18 10.27 -17.36
CA MET A 1 -9.85 9.97 -16.78
C MET A 1 -9.72 8.46 -16.72
N SER A 2 -8.55 7.89 -17.01
CA SER A 2 -8.32 6.45 -16.84
C SER A 2 -8.26 6.12 -15.35
N THR A 3 -8.82 4.97 -14.95
CA THR A 3 -8.71 4.45 -13.58
C THR A 3 -7.25 4.14 -13.26
N VAL A 4 -6.78 4.56 -12.09
CA VAL A 4 -5.48 4.16 -11.57
C VAL A 4 -5.69 3.07 -10.52
N TYR A 5 -5.17 1.89 -10.81
CA TYR A 5 -5.20 0.74 -9.91
C TYR A 5 -3.98 0.77 -8.99
N LEU A 6 -4.13 0.28 -7.78
CA LEU A 6 -3.02 0.02 -6.88
C LEU A 6 -2.75 -1.49 -6.88
N LEU A 7 -1.49 -1.87 -7.04
CA LEU A 7 -1.03 -3.24 -6.78
C LEU A 7 -0.25 -3.24 -5.47
N SER A 8 -0.68 -4.03 -4.51
CA SER A 8 0.10 -4.30 -3.30
C SER A 8 0.73 -5.68 -3.38
N ILE A 9 2.01 -5.77 -3.05
CA ILE A 9 2.76 -7.05 -3.01
C ILE A 9 3.42 -7.16 -1.64
N PRO A 10 2.67 -7.53 -0.59
CA PRO A 10 3.27 -7.93 0.67
C PRO A 10 3.96 -9.29 0.48
N GLY A 11 5.13 -9.46 1.12
CA GLY A 11 5.88 -10.70 1.01
C GLY A 11 6.99 -10.82 2.02
N VAL A 12 7.73 -11.92 1.94
CA VAL A 12 8.89 -12.23 2.75
C VAL A 12 10.12 -12.23 1.87
N LEU A 13 11.15 -11.48 2.24
CA LEU A 13 12.40 -11.41 1.49
C LEU A 13 13.09 -12.77 1.38
N ALA A 14 13.65 -13.07 0.21
CA ALA A 14 14.51 -14.21 -0.02
C ALA A 14 15.97 -13.93 0.42
N PRO A 15 16.55 -12.76 0.12
CA PRO A 15 17.87 -12.39 0.64
C PRO A 15 17.86 -12.18 2.15
N LYS A 16 18.96 -12.60 2.81
CA LYS A 16 19.07 -12.55 4.29
C LYS A 16 19.32 -11.16 4.87
N THR A 17 19.66 -10.18 4.04
CA THR A 17 19.92 -8.81 4.47
C THR A 17 19.23 -7.81 3.53
N LEU A 18 18.85 -6.65 4.06
CA LEU A 18 18.27 -5.58 3.25
C LEU A 18 19.23 -5.09 2.15
N GLU A 19 20.54 -5.08 2.41
CA GLU A 19 21.53 -4.71 1.40
C GLU A 19 21.54 -5.70 0.23
N ALA A 20 21.51 -7.01 0.51
CA ALA A 20 21.42 -8.04 -0.52
C ALA A 20 20.07 -7.96 -1.27
N ALA A 21 18.97 -7.73 -0.55
CA ALA A 21 17.65 -7.53 -1.16
C ALA A 21 17.64 -6.31 -2.09
N ARG A 22 18.21 -5.18 -1.66
CA ARG A 22 18.37 -3.97 -2.48
C ARG A 22 19.18 -4.26 -3.75
N SER A 23 20.30 -4.96 -3.62
CA SER A 23 21.15 -5.31 -4.77
C SER A 23 20.38 -6.15 -5.79
N VAL A 24 19.66 -7.18 -5.33
CA VAL A 24 18.81 -8.00 -6.19
C VAL A 24 17.69 -7.17 -6.82
N HIS A 25 16.97 -6.40 -6.03
CA HIS A 25 15.89 -5.54 -6.51
C HIS A 25 16.39 -4.57 -7.60
N ASN A 26 17.47 -3.83 -7.36
CA ASN A 26 17.98 -2.82 -8.27
C ASN A 26 18.53 -3.44 -9.58
N SER A 27 19.08 -4.68 -9.52
CA SER A 27 19.56 -5.39 -10.69
C SER A 27 18.47 -6.17 -11.45
N THR A 28 17.28 -6.29 -10.89
CA THR A 28 16.13 -6.96 -11.49
C THR A 28 14.97 -5.99 -11.75
N ALA A 29 14.05 -5.80 -10.82
CA ALA A 29 12.92 -4.89 -10.98
C ALA A 29 13.37 -3.46 -11.31
N GLY A 30 14.37 -2.95 -10.60
CA GLY A 30 14.96 -1.61 -10.79
C GLY A 30 15.92 -1.49 -11.98
N ALA A 31 16.19 -2.56 -12.74
CA ALA A 31 17.04 -2.46 -13.92
C ALA A 31 16.40 -1.53 -14.97
N PRO A 32 17.16 -0.61 -15.60
CA PRO A 32 16.58 0.42 -16.50
C PRO A 32 15.69 -0.13 -17.61
N ALA A 33 16.03 -1.30 -18.17
CA ALA A 33 15.22 -1.96 -19.20
C ALA A 33 13.89 -2.48 -18.66
N ASN A 34 13.86 -3.01 -17.43
CA ASN A 34 12.65 -3.52 -16.79
C ASN A 34 11.74 -2.36 -16.34
N VAL A 35 12.30 -1.28 -15.80
CA VAL A 35 11.56 -0.04 -15.49
C VAL A 35 10.91 0.52 -16.75
N ALA A 36 11.66 0.61 -17.86
CA ALA A 36 11.12 1.09 -19.13
C ALA A 36 9.98 0.19 -19.65
N ALA A 37 10.13 -1.13 -19.53
CA ALA A 37 9.11 -2.10 -19.94
C ALA A 37 7.83 -1.98 -19.07
N ALA A 38 7.96 -1.89 -17.74
CA ALA A 38 6.83 -1.69 -16.84
C ALA A 38 6.07 -0.40 -17.15
N ARG A 39 6.78 0.71 -17.29
CA ARG A 39 6.20 2.01 -17.65
C ARG A 39 5.49 1.99 -19.02
N ALA A 40 6.06 1.32 -20.00
CA ALA A 40 5.44 1.17 -21.32
C ALA A 40 4.13 0.37 -21.25
N MET A 41 3.97 -0.50 -20.27
CA MET A 41 2.74 -1.27 -20.02
C MET A 41 1.75 -0.55 -19.09
N GLY A 42 2.11 0.63 -18.55
CA GLY A 42 1.19 1.46 -17.76
C GLY A 42 1.50 1.53 -16.26
N ASP A 43 2.68 1.08 -15.84
CA ASP A 43 3.17 1.31 -14.49
C ASP A 43 3.55 2.79 -14.30
N LEU A 44 2.90 3.45 -13.36
CA LEU A 44 3.09 4.87 -13.07
C LEU A 44 4.09 5.11 -11.93
N SER A 45 4.12 4.20 -10.97
CA SER A 45 5.01 4.31 -9.81
C SER A 45 5.26 2.96 -9.18
N HIS A 46 6.45 2.77 -8.67
CA HIS A 46 6.92 1.60 -7.91
C HIS A 46 7.60 2.07 -6.64
N MET A 47 7.11 1.63 -5.50
CA MET A 47 7.60 2.07 -4.19
C MET A 47 7.79 0.87 -3.28
N VAL A 48 8.88 0.87 -2.53
CA VAL A 48 9.28 -0.24 -1.66
C VAL A 48 9.28 0.17 -0.19
N TYR A 49 8.91 -0.79 0.69
CA TYR A 49 8.77 -0.54 2.11
C TYR A 49 9.20 -1.76 2.94
N VAL A 50 9.68 -1.47 4.15
CA VAL A 50 9.93 -2.46 5.21
C VAL A 50 9.05 -2.12 6.42
N PRO A 51 8.74 -3.10 7.30
CA PRO A 51 8.01 -2.80 8.52
C PRO A 51 8.73 -1.72 9.34
N MET A 52 7.97 -0.79 9.90
CA MET A 52 8.51 0.13 10.89
C MET A 52 8.91 -0.68 12.13
N GLU A 53 10.16 -0.52 12.57
CA GLU A 53 10.69 -1.27 13.71
C GLU A 53 9.95 -0.90 15.00
N HIS A 54 9.46 -1.91 15.71
CA HIS A 54 9.12 -1.84 17.12
C HIS A 54 10.10 -2.74 17.87
N GLU A 55 10.91 -2.15 18.77
CA GLU A 55 11.76 -2.82 19.76
C GLU A 55 12.35 -4.18 19.30
N GLY A 56 13.23 -4.16 18.30
CA GLY A 56 14.05 -5.32 17.92
C GLY A 56 13.43 -6.34 16.98
N HIS A 57 12.26 -6.10 16.43
CA HIS A 57 11.66 -6.93 15.37
C HIS A 57 12.03 -6.38 13.98
N HIS A 58 13.17 -6.81 13.46
CA HIS A 58 13.49 -6.75 12.04
C HIS A 58 12.80 -7.94 11.37
N GLY A 59 11.58 -7.77 10.87
CA GLY A 59 10.93 -8.82 10.10
C GLY A 59 11.49 -8.88 8.68
N ASP A 60 11.64 -10.08 8.12
CA ASP A 60 11.94 -10.29 6.69
C ASP A 60 10.78 -9.87 5.77
N ASN A 61 9.79 -9.16 6.30
CA ASN A 61 8.64 -8.68 5.55
C ASN A 61 9.02 -7.50 4.67
N PHE A 62 8.43 -7.47 3.48
CA PHE A 62 8.65 -6.46 2.48
C PHE A 62 7.34 -6.14 1.78
N LEU A 63 7.10 -4.88 1.46
CA LEU A 63 5.91 -4.44 0.76
C LEU A 63 6.31 -3.63 -0.47
N ILE A 64 5.73 -3.98 -1.61
CA ILE A 64 5.77 -3.15 -2.82
C ILE A 64 4.37 -2.56 -3.04
N LEU A 65 4.32 -1.28 -3.39
CA LEU A 65 3.11 -0.60 -3.86
C LEU A 65 3.38 0.00 -5.24
N ASP A 66 2.65 -0.49 -6.24
CA ASP A 66 2.72 0.00 -7.61
C ASP A 66 1.38 0.63 -8.02
N ARG A 67 1.43 1.69 -8.81
CA ARG A 67 0.24 2.29 -9.42
C ARG A 67 0.24 2.06 -10.92
N TRP A 68 -0.88 1.56 -11.43
CA TRP A 68 -1.05 1.20 -12.83
C TRP A 68 -2.25 1.90 -13.45
N ASN A 69 -2.10 2.47 -14.63
CA ASN A 69 -3.22 3.05 -15.39
C ASN A 69 -3.77 2.13 -16.49
N ASN A 70 -3.21 0.93 -16.62
CA ASN A 70 -3.58 -0.07 -17.61
C ASN A 70 -3.61 -1.46 -17.00
N LEU A 71 -4.82 -1.98 -16.74
CA LEU A 71 -5.02 -3.30 -16.13
C LEU A 71 -4.55 -4.44 -17.05
N GLU A 72 -4.74 -4.32 -18.37
CA GLU A 72 -4.25 -5.33 -19.32
C GLU A 72 -2.72 -5.38 -19.31
N GLY A 73 -2.06 -4.20 -19.33
CA GLY A 73 -0.60 -4.12 -19.22
C GLY A 73 -0.07 -4.70 -17.92
N LEU A 74 -0.74 -4.43 -16.78
CA LEU A 74 -0.42 -5.05 -15.50
C LEU A 74 -0.50 -6.58 -15.59
N ASN A 75 -1.60 -7.12 -16.12
CA ASN A 75 -1.78 -8.57 -16.27
C ASN A 75 -0.71 -9.19 -17.17
N GLN A 76 -0.39 -8.55 -18.30
CA GLN A 76 0.65 -9.02 -19.22
C GLN A 76 2.04 -8.98 -18.58
N PHE A 77 2.37 -7.91 -17.84
CA PHE A 77 3.62 -7.78 -17.12
C PHE A 77 3.80 -8.91 -16.09
N PHE A 78 2.79 -9.14 -15.26
CA PHE A 78 2.84 -10.20 -14.23
C PHE A 78 2.71 -11.63 -14.80
N ALA A 79 2.15 -11.82 -15.97
CA ALA A 79 2.16 -13.10 -16.67
C ALA A 79 3.52 -13.44 -17.29
N ASN A 80 4.42 -12.46 -17.41
CA ASN A 80 5.74 -12.67 -17.99
C ASN A 80 6.61 -13.54 -17.09
N LYS A 81 7.09 -14.67 -17.65
CA LYS A 81 7.90 -15.66 -16.93
C LYS A 81 9.18 -15.06 -16.34
N GLN A 82 9.86 -14.18 -17.08
CA GLN A 82 11.07 -13.51 -16.59
C GLN A 82 10.77 -12.62 -15.36
N VAL A 83 9.66 -11.89 -15.36
CA VAL A 83 9.22 -11.09 -14.21
C VAL A 83 8.96 -11.99 -13.00
N GLN A 84 8.33 -13.17 -13.21
CA GLN A 84 8.08 -14.11 -12.13
C GLN A 84 9.37 -14.71 -11.56
N GLU A 85 10.34 -15.04 -12.41
CA GLU A 85 11.66 -15.53 -12.00
C GLU A 85 12.45 -14.47 -11.23
N GLN A 86 12.42 -13.22 -11.67
CA GLN A 86 13.05 -12.09 -10.97
C GLN A 86 12.39 -11.82 -9.61
N ALA A 87 11.07 -11.83 -9.56
CA ALA A 87 10.36 -11.68 -8.31
C ALA A 87 10.65 -12.82 -7.32
N GLY A 88 10.89 -14.04 -7.80
CA GLY A 88 11.33 -15.18 -6.97
C GLY A 88 12.73 -15.00 -6.37
N GLN A 89 13.56 -14.10 -6.91
CA GLN A 89 14.85 -13.75 -6.31
C GLN A 89 14.70 -12.74 -5.15
N ILE A 90 13.61 -11.95 -5.17
CA ILE A 90 13.31 -10.95 -4.13
C ILE A 90 12.50 -11.56 -2.99
N PHE A 91 11.53 -12.44 -3.31
CA PHE A 91 10.58 -13.00 -2.37
C PHE A 91 10.65 -14.51 -2.28
N THR A 92 10.62 -15.05 -1.06
CA THR A 92 10.33 -16.47 -0.80
C THR A 92 8.83 -16.75 -0.85
N LYS A 93 8.02 -15.78 -0.40
CA LYS A 93 6.54 -15.80 -0.39
C LYS A 93 6.02 -14.41 -0.66
N ARG A 94 4.96 -14.29 -1.45
CA ARG A 94 4.28 -13.02 -1.75
C ARG A 94 2.79 -13.23 -2.00
N ASP A 95 2.00 -12.17 -1.75
CA ASP A 95 0.54 -12.14 -1.97
C ASP A 95 0.17 -10.89 -2.78
N PRO A 96 0.34 -10.88 -4.12
CA PRO A 96 -0.01 -9.74 -4.95
C PRO A 96 -1.53 -9.58 -5.03
N VAL A 97 -2.02 -8.39 -4.73
CA VAL A 97 -3.44 -8.04 -4.81
C VAL A 97 -3.61 -6.73 -5.58
N VAL A 98 -4.56 -6.73 -6.52
CA VAL A 98 -4.93 -5.53 -7.29
C VAL A 98 -6.15 -4.89 -6.64
N TRP A 99 -6.06 -3.59 -6.44
CA TRP A 99 -7.07 -2.75 -5.82
C TRP A 99 -7.56 -1.68 -6.80
N MET A 100 -8.84 -1.41 -6.78
CA MET A 100 -9.45 -0.29 -7.51
C MET A 100 -9.84 0.81 -6.53
N PRO A 101 -9.76 2.10 -6.91
CA PRO A 101 -10.22 3.18 -6.07
C PRO A 101 -11.65 2.93 -5.60
N ALA A 102 -11.90 3.09 -4.30
CA ALA A 102 -13.22 2.87 -3.71
C ALA A 102 -14.13 4.05 -4.04
N GLU A 103 -15.00 3.89 -5.03
CA GLU A 103 -15.89 4.94 -5.50
C GLU A 103 -16.83 5.41 -4.38
N GLY A 104 -16.83 6.74 -4.17
CA GLY A 104 -17.66 7.38 -3.15
C GLY A 104 -17.09 7.33 -1.73
N PHE A 105 -15.96 6.65 -1.52
CA PHE A 105 -15.19 6.78 -0.27
C PHE A 105 -14.38 8.07 -0.31
N THR A 106 -14.28 8.75 0.82
CA THR A 106 -13.48 9.97 0.94
C THR A 106 -11.99 9.63 0.90
N SER A 107 -11.30 10.09 -0.13
CA SER A 107 -9.85 10.06 -0.22
C SER A 107 -9.32 11.49 -0.35
N TYR A 108 -8.14 11.76 0.18
CA TYR A 108 -7.51 13.07 0.05
C TYR A 108 -5.99 12.95 -0.07
N HIS A 109 -5.41 13.94 -0.74
CA HIS A 109 -3.98 14.06 -0.95
C HIS A 109 -3.51 15.42 -0.48
N GLY A 110 -2.48 15.46 0.35
CA GLY A 110 -1.72 16.65 0.68
C GLY A 110 -0.50 16.78 -0.24
N PRO A 111 0.09 17.96 -0.34
CA PRO A 111 1.38 18.11 -1.00
C PRO A 111 2.43 17.29 -0.26
N ALA A 112 3.14 16.40 -0.97
CA ALA A 112 4.25 15.66 -0.40
C ALA A 112 5.40 16.63 -0.07
N PRO A 113 5.99 16.60 1.15
CA PRO A 113 7.20 17.34 1.40
C PRO A 113 8.33 16.83 0.50
N PHE A 114 9.16 17.73 0.06
CA PHE A 114 10.40 17.38 -0.65
C PHE A 114 11.32 16.65 0.33
N GLY A 115 11.92 15.53 -0.11
CA GLY A 115 12.77 14.68 0.74
C GLY A 115 12.01 13.42 1.19
N GLN A 116 11.63 12.59 0.24
CA GLN A 116 10.61 11.54 0.40
C GLN A 116 11.04 10.30 1.19
N ASN A 117 12.27 10.25 1.72
CA ASN A 117 12.76 9.08 2.44
C ASN A 117 12.18 8.94 3.86
N ASP A 118 11.54 10.00 4.38
CA ASP A 118 10.99 10.02 5.75
C ASP A 118 9.48 9.73 5.79
N ARG A 119 8.91 9.18 4.70
CA ARG A 119 7.50 8.82 4.69
C ARG A 119 7.25 7.55 5.48
N ILE A 120 6.21 7.60 6.30
CA ILE A 120 5.66 6.46 7.02
C ILE A 120 4.32 6.16 6.37
N ILE A 121 4.03 4.90 6.10
CA ILE A 121 2.71 4.51 5.61
C ILE A 121 2.01 3.60 6.60
N GLY A 122 0.77 3.93 6.91
CA GLY A 122 -0.19 3.03 7.55
C GLY A 122 -0.99 2.30 6.48
N VAL A 123 -1.07 1.00 6.60
CA VAL A 123 -1.84 0.15 5.69
C VAL A 123 -2.88 -0.62 6.49
N VAL A 124 -4.12 -0.56 6.04
CA VAL A 124 -5.23 -1.33 6.62
C VAL A 124 -5.84 -2.21 5.54
N ARG A 125 -6.02 -3.49 5.86
CA ARG A 125 -6.72 -4.47 5.02
C ARG A 125 -7.76 -5.19 5.87
N ALA A 126 -9.02 -5.21 5.42
CA ALA A 126 -10.09 -5.82 6.20
C ALA A 126 -11.28 -6.26 5.34
N PRO A 127 -11.99 -7.32 5.73
CA PRO A 127 -13.29 -7.65 5.13
C PRO A 127 -14.35 -6.62 5.55
N ILE A 128 -15.26 -6.31 4.63
CA ILE A 128 -16.42 -5.45 4.88
C ILE A 128 -17.72 -6.24 4.63
N SER A 129 -18.80 -5.88 5.32
CA SER A 129 -20.10 -6.57 5.16
C SER A 129 -20.83 -6.13 3.89
N SER A 130 -20.76 -4.84 3.55
CA SER A 130 -21.20 -4.26 2.27
C SER A 130 -20.46 -2.97 1.98
N VAL A 131 -20.37 -2.64 0.70
CA VAL A 131 -19.72 -1.40 0.24
C VAL A 131 -20.46 -0.17 0.77
N GLU A 132 -21.78 -0.19 0.80
CA GLU A 132 -22.63 0.92 1.25
C GLU A 132 -22.43 1.22 2.74
N ILE A 133 -22.45 0.20 3.59
CA ILE A 133 -22.26 0.35 5.04
C ILE A 133 -20.84 0.82 5.33
N ALA A 134 -19.83 0.18 4.73
CA ALA A 134 -18.44 0.55 4.91
C ALA A 134 -18.17 1.98 4.45
N ARG A 135 -18.71 2.38 3.29
CA ARG A 135 -18.58 3.74 2.77
C ARG A 135 -19.21 4.79 3.70
N ALA A 136 -20.41 4.53 4.21
CA ALA A 136 -21.07 5.45 5.13
C ALA A 136 -20.27 5.64 6.42
N ALA A 137 -19.82 4.54 7.05
CA ALA A 137 -19.01 4.56 8.25
C ALA A 137 -17.65 5.24 8.00
N HIS A 138 -16.94 4.87 6.94
CA HIS A 138 -15.68 5.45 6.53
C HIS A 138 -15.78 6.98 6.35
N ASN A 139 -16.74 7.44 5.56
CA ASN A 139 -16.89 8.87 5.30
C ASN A 139 -17.26 9.66 6.56
N ALA A 140 -18.02 9.06 7.48
CA ALA A 140 -18.31 9.68 8.78
C ALA A 140 -17.04 9.80 9.65
N ILE A 141 -16.17 8.78 9.68
CA ILE A 141 -14.89 8.81 10.39
C ILE A 141 -13.98 9.88 9.79
N VAL A 142 -13.78 9.85 8.47
CA VAL A 142 -12.91 10.82 7.78
C VAL A 142 -13.40 12.25 7.99
N ALA A 143 -14.70 12.50 7.89
CA ALA A 143 -15.27 13.83 8.13
C ALA A 143 -14.97 14.36 9.53
N LYS A 144 -14.95 13.51 10.56
CA LYS A 144 -14.63 13.88 11.94
C LYS A 144 -13.14 14.01 12.20
N SER A 145 -12.32 13.11 11.65
CA SER A 145 -10.91 12.95 12.04
C SER A 145 -9.92 13.59 11.08
N MET A 146 -10.27 13.88 9.82
CA MET A 146 -9.33 14.36 8.79
C MET A 146 -8.54 15.60 9.23
N ASN A 147 -9.17 16.59 9.81
CA ASN A 147 -8.48 17.82 10.25
C ASN A 147 -7.47 17.51 11.36
N LYS A 148 -7.85 16.68 12.34
CA LYS A 148 -6.94 16.22 13.40
C LYS A 148 -5.76 15.43 12.79
N ALA A 149 -6.05 14.46 11.93
CA ALA A 149 -5.04 13.63 11.27
C ALA A 149 -4.02 14.50 10.51
N ARG A 150 -4.49 15.47 9.73
CA ARG A 150 -3.64 16.42 9.01
C ARG A 150 -2.77 17.28 9.93
N MET A 151 -3.32 17.76 11.04
CA MET A 151 -2.54 18.50 12.05
C MET A 151 -1.50 17.62 12.73
N ARG A 152 -1.74 16.32 12.86
CA ARG A 152 -0.83 15.30 13.38
C ARG A 152 0.19 14.82 12.36
N GLY A 153 0.11 15.28 11.10
CA GLY A 153 1.08 14.99 10.05
C GLY A 153 0.65 13.97 9.01
N ASN A 154 -0.65 13.64 8.94
CA ASN A 154 -1.17 12.85 7.83
C ASN A 154 -1.14 13.69 6.54
N MET A 155 -0.63 13.10 5.48
CA MET A 155 -0.45 13.76 4.18
C MET A 155 -1.49 13.33 3.16
N SER A 156 -1.80 12.05 3.14
CA SER A 156 -2.80 11.49 2.24
C SER A 156 -3.49 10.29 2.87
N HIS A 157 -4.73 10.09 2.46
CA HIS A 157 -5.54 8.93 2.75
C HIS A 157 -6.19 8.46 1.47
N GLU A 158 -5.96 7.21 1.11
CA GLU A 158 -6.52 6.59 -0.09
C GLU A 158 -7.27 5.31 0.30
N ALA A 159 -8.51 5.20 -0.17
CA ALA A 159 -9.37 4.06 0.05
C ALA A 159 -9.57 3.26 -1.23
N TYR A 160 -9.50 1.94 -1.11
CA TYR A 160 -9.59 0.99 -2.22
C TYR A 160 -10.50 -0.19 -1.88
N LEU A 161 -11.02 -0.83 -2.92
CA LEU A 161 -11.68 -2.13 -2.86
C LEU A 161 -10.90 -3.12 -3.71
N ARG A 162 -10.87 -4.39 -3.30
CA ARG A 162 -10.19 -5.42 -4.08
C ARG A 162 -10.84 -5.59 -5.45
N LEU A 163 -10.02 -5.59 -6.49
CA LEU A 163 -10.47 -5.95 -7.83
C LEU A 163 -10.71 -7.45 -7.90
N ALA A 164 -11.97 -7.84 -7.88
CA ALA A 164 -12.40 -9.24 -7.90
C ALA A 164 -13.72 -9.38 -8.66
N PRO A 165 -14.13 -10.59 -9.08
CA PRO A 165 -15.40 -10.79 -9.74
C PRO A 165 -16.57 -10.28 -8.88
N PRO A 166 -17.55 -9.60 -9.48
CA PRO A 166 -18.72 -9.13 -8.76
C PRO A 166 -19.45 -10.27 -8.01
N GLY A 167 -19.74 -10.05 -6.73
CA GLY A 167 -20.43 -11.04 -5.88
C GLY A 167 -19.51 -12.08 -5.25
N SER A 168 -18.20 -12.06 -5.54
CA SER A 168 -17.24 -12.89 -4.80
C SER A 168 -16.96 -12.29 -3.41
N PRO A 169 -16.62 -13.12 -2.40
CA PRO A 169 -16.22 -12.61 -1.08
C PRO A 169 -15.04 -11.64 -1.14
N GLU A 170 -14.11 -11.84 -2.06
CA GLU A 170 -12.93 -11.00 -2.25
C GLU A 170 -13.29 -9.58 -2.69
N ALA A 171 -14.43 -9.38 -3.38
CA ALA A 171 -14.92 -8.05 -3.77
C ALA A 171 -15.37 -7.22 -2.54
N LEU A 172 -15.55 -7.85 -1.37
CA LEU A 172 -15.87 -7.22 -0.10
C LEU A 172 -14.62 -7.07 0.79
N GLU A 173 -13.47 -6.83 0.19
CA GLU A 173 -12.24 -6.54 0.90
C GLU A 173 -11.84 -5.08 0.69
N PHE A 174 -11.68 -4.37 1.81
CA PHE A 174 -11.26 -2.97 1.87
C PHE A 174 -9.75 -2.88 2.08
N PHE A 175 -9.15 -1.86 1.50
CA PHE A 175 -7.74 -1.53 1.67
C PHE A 175 -7.58 -0.02 1.76
N ALA A 176 -6.81 0.45 2.73
CA ALA A 176 -6.47 1.86 2.83
C ALA A 176 -4.96 2.05 2.97
N VAL A 177 -4.48 3.15 2.41
CA VAL A 177 -3.09 3.60 2.55
C VAL A 177 -3.10 5.03 3.06
N ASP A 178 -2.49 5.23 4.22
CA ASP A 178 -2.26 6.52 4.84
C ASP A 178 -0.78 6.89 4.76
N VAL A 179 -0.45 8.06 4.24
CA VAL A 179 0.92 8.57 4.22
C VAL A 179 1.10 9.61 5.32
N TRP A 180 2.15 9.43 6.11
CA TRP A 180 2.48 10.29 7.25
C TRP A 180 3.92 10.79 7.14
N HIS A 181 4.17 12.02 7.59
CA HIS A 181 5.52 12.55 7.79
C HIS A 181 5.92 12.60 9.27
N ASN A 182 5.03 12.20 10.18
CA ASN A 182 5.24 12.26 11.63
C ASN A 182 4.72 10.98 12.29
N GLY A 183 5.62 10.12 12.73
CA GLY A 183 5.26 8.84 13.37
C GLY A 183 4.57 9.01 14.73
N ALA A 184 4.96 9.99 15.53
CA ALA A 184 4.30 10.27 16.81
C ALA A 184 2.84 10.74 16.59
N GLY A 185 2.62 11.62 15.62
CA GLY A 185 1.27 12.07 15.28
C GLY A 185 0.41 10.96 14.67
N MET A 186 1.02 10.02 13.93
CA MET A 186 0.34 8.82 13.45
C MET A 186 -0.11 7.93 14.62
N ALA A 187 0.78 7.65 15.58
CA ALA A 187 0.46 6.87 16.77
C ALA A 187 -0.70 7.52 17.56
N GLU A 188 -0.60 8.82 17.83
CA GLU A 188 -1.66 9.59 18.50
C GLU A 188 -3.02 9.52 17.77
N GLN A 189 -3.02 9.51 16.42
CA GLN A 189 -4.23 9.36 15.62
C GLN A 189 -4.86 7.98 15.76
N TYR A 190 -4.04 6.93 15.70
CA TYR A 190 -4.52 5.55 15.75
C TYR A 190 -4.84 5.07 17.18
N GLU A 191 -4.42 5.80 18.21
CA GLU A 191 -4.81 5.59 19.60
C GLU A 191 -6.03 6.43 20.02
N ASP A 192 -6.49 7.36 19.18
CA ASP A 192 -7.64 8.22 19.46
C ASP A 192 -8.92 7.38 19.61
N PRO A 193 -9.58 7.39 20.80
CA PRO A 193 -10.76 6.53 21.05
C PRO A 193 -11.92 6.79 20.08
N GLU A 194 -12.12 8.05 19.66
CA GLU A 194 -13.19 8.43 18.73
C GLU A 194 -12.92 7.84 17.33
N PHE A 195 -11.63 7.83 16.92
CA PHE A 195 -11.21 7.18 15.69
C PHE A 195 -11.40 5.68 15.75
N LEU A 196 -10.96 5.01 16.82
CA LEU A 196 -11.05 3.55 16.99
C LEU A 196 -12.49 3.05 17.03
N GLU A 197 -13.39 3.77 17.73
CA GLU A 197 -14.82 3.42 17.79
C GLU A 197 -15.46 3.46 16.40
N GLY A 198 -15.22 4.53 15.65
CA GLY A 198 -15.74 4.67 14.29
C GLY A 198 -15.15 3.64 13.33
N PHE A 199 -13.85 3.41 13.43
CA PHE A 199 -13.10 2.47 12.59
C PHE A 199 -13.61 1.03 12.73
N GLY A 200 -13.89 0.58 13.96
CA GLY A 200 -14.42 -0.77 14.21
C GLY A 200 -15.78 -1.03 13.57
N GLN A 201 -16.58 0.00 13.29
CA GLN A 201 -17.90 -0.15 12.66
C GLN A 201 -17.84 -0.44 11.15
N MET A 202 -16.70 -0.23 10.50
CA MET A 202 -16.54 -0.46 9.07
C MET A 202 -16.46 -1.93 8.69
N PHE A 203 -15.89 -2.76 9.56
CA PHE A 203 -15.39 -4.07 9.18
C PHE A 203 -16.31 -5.21 9.62
N ALA A 204 -16.32 -6.26 8.80
CA ALA A 204 -17.03 -7.50 9.09
C ALA A 204 -16.18 -8.50 9.91
N GLY A 205 -14.91 -8.17 10.17
CA GLY A 205 -13.95 -8.98 10.91
C GLY A 205 -12.79 -8.14 11.40
N GLU A 206 -11.81 -8.78 12.01
CA GLU A 206 -10.62 -8.11 12.54
C GLU A 206 -9.77 -7.51 11.40
N PRO A 207 -9.46 -6.21 11.43
CA PRO A 207 -8.60 -5.58 10.43
C PRO A 207 -7.14 -5.95 10.67
N SER A 208 -6.41 -6.17 9.57
CA SER A 208 -4.94 -6.18 9.58
C SER A 208 -4.46 -4.74 9.38
N ALA A 209 -3.85 -4.16 10.41
CA ALA A 209 -3.24 -2.84 10.35
C ALA A 209 -1.73 -2.97 10.51
N THR A 210 -0.98 -2.37 9.59
CA THR A 210 0.49 -2.46 9.58
C THR A 210 1.10 -1.11 9.24
N VAL A 211 2.29 -0.85 9.76
CA VAL A 211 3.03 0.39 9.54
C VAL A 211 4.36 0.07 8.87
N TRP A 212 4.68 0.85 7.84
CA TRP A 212 5.81 0.63 6.97
C TRP A 212 6.59 1.92 6.75
N VAL A 213 7.89 1.78 6.51
CA VAL A 213 8.81 2.87 6.22
C VAL A 213 9.61 2.56 4.96
N HIS A 214 10.14 3.61 4.33
CA HIS A 214 11.10 3.43 3.25
C HIS A 214 12.37 2.73 3.79
N PRO A 215 12.85 1.65 3.15
CA PRO A 215 14.06 0.97 3.61
C PRO A 215 15.30 1.83 3.37
N ALA A 216 16.29 1.70 4.25
CA ALA A 216 17.56 2.42 4.13
C ALA A 216 18.30 2.07 2.83
N GLY A 217 18.97 3.06 2.25
CA GLY A 217 19.80 2.95 1.05
C GLY A 217 19.09 3.33 -0.23
N ASP A 218 19.83 3.28 -1.36
CA ASP A 218 19.36 3.75 -2.67
C ASP A 218 18.60 2.63 -3.39
N TRP A 219 17.35 2.48 -3.07
CA TRP A 219 16.42 1.62 -3.80
C TRP A 219 15.96 2.32 -5.08
N VAL A 220 15.87 1.58 -6.18
CA VAL A 220 15.32 2.12 -7.43
C VAL A 220 13.81 2.15 -7.32
N GLU A 221 13.27 3.33 -7.22
CA GLU A 221 11.83 3.63 -7.23
C GLU A 221 11.49 4.59 -8.38
N TRP A 222 10.22 4.65 -8.81
CA TRP A 222 9.76 5.59 -9.85
C TRP A 222 8.31 6.00 -9.67
#